data_5c039c503132ba0aa4074a3583d8e84f
#
_entry.id   5c039c503132ba0aa4074a3583d8e84f
#
_cell.length_a   1.000
_cell.length_b   1.000
_cell.length_c   1.000
_cell.angle_alpha   90.00
_cell.angle_beta   90.00
_cell.angle_gamma   90.00
#
_symmetry.space_group_name_H-M   'P 1'
#
loop_
_entity.id
_entity.type
_entity.pdbx_description
1 polymer ?
#
loop_
_entity_poly.entity_id
_entity_poly.type
_entity_poly.pdbx_seq_one_letter_code
_entity_poly.pdbx_strand_id
1 'polypeptide(L)'
;MSAKLAIVILASVALFAQTPAERVVVHPKDTGRALVNPGMGWQFHHYDNNIRNYGVNLDPSDTVDEFPGLSSIYLRLAWSYIEPEEGKFNWSIVDTPAARWIAKGKQVAFRFTCSEGSAYATPEWVRKAGAKGYLINPGRGVAPDGRMWEVDFDDPIFLDKLDHFLAAAAARYDGNPEVAFIDVGSFGTWGEGHTYSASLLPYSAATIRRHIDLYKKNFKHTLLVANDDFVSQGRGLETIEYAHQMGLSLRDDSILVQAGERAYFHAFLAPLFWTTVPVILESEHYGMSKNRGAWGDGSLYLQAIEDYHASYATVHWYPREFLKECRPLIDQINLRLGYRLQLLEASWPAEMHRDQPLAAGYQWRNAGVAPCLPGGYPAITLKDAKNGIAGVFVDEELDVRNLPVGPPGKAATVTREAKTTSQESRPFTAWTLPPATILKPGTYTVWISIGSRTGTPKIALPLDNEDGQRRYRLGEIRIAD
;
A
#
# COMPACT_ATOMS: atom_id res chain seq x y z
N MET A 1 10.46 0.75 -91.17
CA MET A 1 9.72 0.08 -90.04
C MET A 1 10.79 -0.55 -89.16
N SER A 2 11.12 0.11 -88.07
CA SER A 2 12.13 -0.37 -87.08
C SER A 2 11.43 -0.91 -85.88
N ALA A 3 11.56 -2.20 -85.55
CA ALA A 3 11.08 -2.84 -84.39
C ALA A 3 12.08 -2.60 -83.25
N LYS A 4 11.61 -1.98 -82.17
CA LYS A 4 12.37 -1.85 -80.90
C LYS A 4 12.08 -3.07 -80.01
N LEU A 5 13.14 -3.83 -79.78
CA LEU A 5 13.12 -4.96 -78.78
C LEU A 5 13.27 -4.41 -77.41
N ALA A 6 12.24 -4.60 -76.51
CA ALA A 6 12.31 -4.26 -75.17
C ALA A 6 12.77 -5.48 -74.34
N ILE A 7 13.94 -5.41 -73.75
CA ILE A 7 14.44 -6.43 -72.79
C ILE A 7 13.87 -6.12 -71.42
N VAL A 8 13.01 -7.00 -70.90
CA VAL A 8 12.52 -6.98 -69.52
C VAL A 8 13.50 -7.79 -68.66
N ILE A 9 14.25 -7.10 -67.81
CA ILE A 9 15.10 -7.75 -66.78
C ILE A 9 14.20 -8.04 -65.55
N LEU A 10 13.86 -9.30 -65.37
CA LEU A 10 13.26 -9.77 -64.10
C LEU A 10 14.36 -9.88 -63.04
N ALA A 11 14.40 -8.93 -62.13
CA ALA A 11 15.22 -9.05 -60.94
C ALA A 11 14.49 -9.96 -59.94
N SER A 12 14.99 -11.17 -59.74
CA SER A 12 14.53 -12.10 -58.72
C SER A 12 14.99 -11.59 -57.33
N VAL A 13 14.10 -10.99 -56.57
CA VAL A 13 14.36 -10.72 -55.15
C VAL A 13 14.22 -12.03 -54.43
N ALA A 14 15.33 -12.64 -54.05
CA ALA A 14 15.34 -13.79 -53.15
C ALA A 14 14.97 -13.29 -51.74
N LEU A 15 13.73 -13.49 -51.34
CA LEU A 15 13.34 -13.39 -49.94
C LEU A 15 14.05 -14.54 -49.19
N PHE A 16 15.14 -14.23 -48.52
CA PHE A 16 15.66 -15.12 -47.49
C PHE A 16 14.65 -15.15 -46.34
N ALA A 17 13.86 -16.21 -46.24
CA ALA A 17 13.10 -16.52 -45.05
C ALA A 17 14.12 -16.75 -43.92
N GLN A 18 14.32 -15.77 -43.07
CA GLN A 18 15.10 -15.95 -41.85
C GLN A 18 14.41 -17.03 -41.01
N THR A 19 15.11 -18.12 -40.75
CA THR A 19 14.66 -19.12 -39.76
C THR A 19 14.36 -18.38 -38.47
N PRO A 20 13.21 -18.58 -37.82
CA PRO A 20 12.93 -17.95 -36.56
C PRO A 20 14.07 -18.24 -35.56
N ALA A 21 14.66 -17.19 -35.00
CA ALA A 21 15.73 -17.37 -34.02
C ALA A 21 15.22 -18.23 -32.89
N GLU A 22 16.03 -19.20 -32.47
CA GLU A 22 15.73 -20.05 -31.30
C GLU A 22 15.45 -19.17 -30.08
N ARG A 23 14.34 -19.45 -29.37
CA ARG A 23 13.92 -18.69 -28.22
C ARG A 23 14.05 -19.52 -26.94
N VAL A 24 14.55 -18.89 -25.90
CA VAL A 24 14.40 -19.37 -24.53
C VAL A 24 13.01 -18.97 -24.05
N VAL A 25 12.27 -19.94 -23.51
CA VAL A 25 10.96 -19.73 -22.87
C VAL A 25 11.02 -20.32 -21.48
N VAL A 26 10.62 -19.51 -20.49
CA VAL A 26 10.59 -19.93 -19.09
C VAL A 26 9.22 -19.63 -18.47
N HIS A 27 8.81 -20.52 -17.56
CA HIS A 27 7.56 -20.40 -16.79
C HIS A 27 7.90 -20.34 -15.29
N PRO A 28 8.24 -19.17 -14.77
CA PRO A 28 8.58 -19.02 -13.36
C PRO A 28 7.40 -19.38 -12.47
N LYS A 29 7.70 -20.00 -11.32
CA LYS A 29 6.67 -20.37 -10.35
C LYS A 29 6.63 -19.37 -9.20
N ASP A 30 5.42 -19.04 -8.77
CA ASP A 30 5.22 -18.31 -7.53
C ASP A 30 5.68 -19.18 -6.34
N THR A 31 6.56 -18.65 -5.53
CA THR A 31 7.14 -19.34 -4.37
C THR A 31 6.19 -19.47 -3.18
N GLY A 32 5.05 -18.78 -3.20
CA GLY A 32 4.13 -18.71 -2.06
C GLY A 32 4.62 -17.84 -0.89
N ARG A 33 5.83 -17.28 -0.96
CA ARG A 33 6.36 -16.45 0.13
C ARG A 33 5.57 -15.15 0.30
N ALA A 34 5.47 -14.67 1.53
CA ALA A 34 4.97 -13.34 1.83
C ALA A 34 5.89 -12.28 1.22
N LEU A 35 5.30 -11.19 0.73
CA LEU A 35 6.02 -10.07 0.13
C LEU A 35 5.89 -8.83 1.01
N VAL A 36 6.96 -8.06 1.12
CA VAL A 36 6.95 -6.71 1.69
C VAL A 36 7.19 -5.72 0.56
N ASN A 37 6.15 -5.02 0.19
CA ASN A 37 6.13 -4.10 -0.93
C ASN A 37 5.55 -2.73 -0.53
N PRO A 38 5.89 -1.64 -1.23
CA PRO A 38 5.28 -0.34 -0.98
C PRO A 38 3.76 -0.36 -1.16
N GLY A 39 3.04 0.32 -0.28
CA GLY A 39 1.60 0.52 -0.40
C GLY A 39 0.73 -0.69 -0.08
N MET A 40 1.27 -1.71 0.59
CA MET A 40 0.52 -2.92 0.96
C MET A 40 1.13 -3.68 2.13
N GLY A 41 0.35 -4.58 2.71
CA GLY A 41 0.83 -5.60 3.65
C GLY A 41 0.17 -5.52 5.03
N TRP A 42 0.71 -6.28 5.96
CA TRP A 42 0.25 -6.25 7.34
C TRP A 42 0.73 -4.99 8.05
N GLN A 43 -0.11 -4.48 8.94
CA GLN A 43 0.17 -3.33 9.79
C GLN A 43 -0.10 -3.70 11.25
N PHE A 44 0.84 -3.42 12.15
CA PHE A 44 0.61 -3.57 13.59
C PHE A 44 0.16 -2.26 14.20
N HIS A 45 -0.89 -2.32 15.01
CA HIS A 45 -1.20 -1.29 15.99
C HIS A 45 -0.19 -1.41 17.13
N HIS A 46 0.75 -0.50 17.17
CA HIS A 46 1.78 -0.45 18.20
C HIS A 46 1.70 0.87 18.96
N TYR A 47 1.54 0.76 20.29
CA TYR A 47 1.45 1.91 21.19
C TYR A 47 2.61 1.82 22.17
N ASP A 48 3.71 2.43 21.83
CA ASP A 48 4.96 2.31 22.59
C ASP A 48 5.19 3.48 23.56
N ASN A 49 4.14 4.24 23.88
CA ASN A 49 4.21 5.40 24.74
C ASN A 49 3.60 5.17 26.15
N ASN A 50 3.48 3.92 26.58
CA ASN A 50 2.93 3.52 27.87
C ASN A 50 1.51 4.03 28.18
N ILE A 51 0.69 4.25 27.17
CA ILE A 51 -0.73 4.48 27.37
C ILE A 51 -1.35 3.19 27.89
N ARG A 52 -1.76 3.20 29.14
CA ARG A 52 -2.08 2.00 29.96
C ARG A 52 -3.10 1.03 29.35
N ASN A 53 -3.93 1.43 28.44
CA ASN A 53 -5.03 0.61 27.93
C ASN A 53 -4.80 0.10 26.51
N TYR A 54 -3.68 0.47 25.88
CA TYR A 54 -3.31 0.07 24.55
C TYR A 54 -1.90 -0.49 24.60
N GLY A 55 -1.79 -1.75 24.88
CA GLY A 55 -0.51 -2.45 24.82
C GLY A 55 -0.62 -3.56 23.80
N VAL A 56 0.38 -3.76 23.01
CA VAL A 56 0.46 -4.90 22.08
C VAL A 56 0.92 -6.18 22.78
N ASN A 57 1.05 -6.20 24.09
CA ASN A 57 1.66 -7.30 24.85
C ASN A 57 3.01 -7.74 24.26
N LEU A 58 3.77 -6.77 23.76
CA LEU A 58 5.12 -6.97 23.24
C LEU A 58 6.14 -6.32 24.17
N ASP A 59 7.28 -6.96 24.31
CA ASP A 59 8.45 -6.26 24.86
C ASP A 59 8.78 -5.06 23.96
N PRO A 60 9.12 -3.88 24.51
CA PRO A 60 9.46 -2.70 23.71
C PRO A 60 10.56 -2.93 22.67
N SER A 61 11.43 -3.91 22.87
CA SER A 61 12.47 -4.30 21.91
C SER A 61 11.98 -5.26 20.80
N ASP A 62 10.81 -5.85 20.97
CA ASP A 62 10.27 -6.86 20.08
C ASP A 62 9.63 -6.24 18.84
N THR A 63 10.24 -6.43 17.68
CA THR A 63 9.76 -5.96 16.39
C THR A 63 9.11 -7.05 15.54
N VAL A 64 8.87 -8.22 16.12
CA VAL A 64 8.15 -9.35 15.49
C VAL A 64 8.63 -9.59 14.04
N ASP A 65 9.96 -9.61 13.86
CA ASP A 65 10.62 -9.67 12.55
C ASP A 65 10.19 -10.90 11.73
N GLU A 66 9.78 -11.97 12.41
CA GLU A 66 9.31 -13.20 11.79
C GLU A 66 7.85 -13.16 11.30
N PHE A 67 7.09 -12.07 11.52
CA PHE A 67 5.73 -11.99 11.04
C PHE A 67 5.72 -11.77 9.51
N PRO A 68 5.20 -12.75 8.73
CA PRO A 68 5.34 -12.72 7.29
C PRO A 68 4.46 -11.63 6.66
N GLY A 69 5.08 -10.75 5.87
CA GLY A 69 4.37 -9.68 5.18
C GLY A 69 4.11 -8.42 6.03
N LEU A 70 4.68 -8.33 7.25
CA LEU A 70 4.62 -7.10 8.04
C LEU A 70 5.36 -5.97 7.33
N SER A 71 4.63 -4.94 6.90
CA SER A 71 5.15 -3.80 6.15
C SER A 71 5.19 -2.50 6.93
N SER A 72 4.28 -2.33 7.88
CA SER A 72 4.15 -1.07 8.60
C SER A 72 3.65 -1.25 10.04
N ILE A 73 3.87 -0.23 10.84
CA ILE A 73 3.27 -0.10 12.16
C ILE A 73 2.39 1.14 12.21
N TYR A 74 1.47 1.14 13.14
CA TYR A 74 0.51 2.20 13.35
C TYR A 74 0.60 2.73 14.77
N LEU A 75 0.87 4.03 14.88
CA LEU A 75 0.96 4.75 16.14
C LEU A 75 -0.26 5.67 16.29
N ARG A 76 -1.18 5.29 17.16
CA ARG A 76 -2.30 6.12 17.57
C ARG A 76 -1.96 6.82 18.89
N LEU A 77 -1.99 8.13 18.89
CA LEU A 77 -1.50 8.96 19.99
C LEU A 77 -2.45 10.13 20.23
N ALA A 78 -2.78 10.35 21.50
CA ALA A 78 -3.51 11.54 21.87
C ALA A 78 -2.65 12.80 21.67
N TRP A 79 -3.24 13.86 21.11
CA TRP A 79 -2.58 15.15 20.92
C TRP A 79 -1.93 15.68 22.19
N SER A 80 -2.61 15.54 23.33
CA SER A 80 -2.10 16.00 24.62
C SER A 80 -0.75 15.41 25.05
N TYR A 81 -0.39 14.22 24.58
CA TYR A 81 0.92 13.63 24.86
C TYR A 81 2.03 14.23 24.00
N ILE A 82 1.67 14.67 22.81
CA ILE A 82 2.62 15.22 21.86
C ILE A 82 2.86 16.71 22.12
N GLU A 83 1.81 17.44 22.49
CA GLU A 83 1.87 18.88 22.79
C GLU A 83 1.25 19.17 24.18
N PRO A 84 1.95 18.82 25.27
CA PRO A 84 1.45 18.99 26.64
C PRO A 84 1.25 20.47 27.03
N GLU A 85 2.00 21.38 26.42
CA GLU A 85 1.87 22.82 26.53
C GLU A 85 1.88 23.44 25.13
N GLU A 86 1.13 24.53 24.93
CA GLU A 86 1.03 25.18 23.62
C GLU A 86 2.41 25.50 23.03
N GLY A 87 2.68 24.98 21.82
CA GLY A 87 3.94 25.16 21.09
C GLY A 87 5.12 24.35 21.66
N LYS A 88 4.92 23.54 22.71
CA LYS A 88 5.97 22.68 23.26
C LYS A 88 5.72 21.22 22.94
N PHE A 89 6.45 20.71 21.97
CA PHE A 89 6.24 19.36 21.44
C PHE A 89 7.17 18.32 22.03
N ASN A 90 6.61 17.21 22.46
CA ASN A 90 7.32 16.00 22.86
C ASN A 90 7.35 14.97 21.74
N TRP A 91 8.00 15.29 20.62
CA TRP A 91 8.07 14.40 19.47
C TRP A 91 8.76 13.07 19.74
N SER A 92 9.58 12.99 20.78
CA SER A 92 10.27 11.73 21.14
C SER A 92 9.31 10.59 21.44
N ILE A 93 8.08 10.89 21.89
CA ILE A 93 7.05 9.88 22.15
C ILE A 93 6.58 9.17 20.87
N VAL A 94 6.74 9.83 19.73
CA VAL A 94 6.42 9.31 18.39
C VAL A 94 7.68 8.77 17.73
N ASP A 95 8.76 9.57 17.69
CA ASP A 95 9.95 9.29 16.90
C ASP A 95 10.75 8.10 17.43
N THR A 96 10.80 7.93 18.75
CA THR A 96 11.60 6.84 19.36
C THR A 96 11.05 5.46 18.96
N PRO A 97 9.74 5.17 19.13
CA PRO A 97 9.19 3.92 18.61
C PRO A 97 9.27 3.83 17.08
N ALA A 98 8.95 4.91 16.36
CA ALA A 98 9.01 4.93 14.90
C ALA A 98 10.41 4.54 14.38
N ALA A 99 11.47 5.17 14.88
CA ALA A 99 12.84 4.90 14.47
C ALA A 99 13.26 3.43 14.63
N ARG A 100 12.78 2.77 15.68
CA ARG A 100 13.05 1.36 15.93
C ARG A 100 12.48 0.45 14.83
N TRP A 101 11.25 0.70 14.42
CA TRP A 101 10.60 -0.06 13.37
C TRP A 101 11.14 0.29 11.98
N ILE A 102 11.44 1.56 11.73
CA ILE A 102 12.08 2.03 10.50
C ILE A 102 13.45 1.36 10.30
N ALA A 103 14.24 1.24 11.38
CA ALA A 103 15.53 0.52 11.34
C ALA A 103 15.38 -0.96 10.94
N LYS A 104 14.17 -1.53 11.04
CA LYS A 104 13.82 -2.88 10.58
C LYS A 104 13.16 -2.88 9.19
N GLY A 105 13.23 -1.77 8.46
CA GLY A 105 12.67 -1.64 7.11
C GLY A 105 11.14 -1.55 7.06
N LYS A 106 10.49 -1.18 8.17
CA LYS A 106 9.03 -0.98 8.23
C LYS A 106 8.72 0.51 8.02
N GLN A 107 7.55 0.78 7.44
CA GLN A 107 6.99 2.13 7.43
C GLN A 107 6.19 2.38 8.72
N VAL A 108 5.89 3.64 8.99
CA VAL A 108 5.01 4.04 10.10
C VAL A 108 3.78 4.76 9.55
N ALA A 109 2.67 4.63 10.26
CA ALA A 109 1.46 5.40 10.02
C ALA A 109 0.98 6.01 11.32
N PHE A 110 0.30 7.15 11.25
CA PHE A 110 -0.10 7.91 12.44
C PHE A 110 -1.59 8.19 12.47
N ARG A 111 -2.14 8.19 13.69
CA ARG A 111 -3.43 8.80 14.03
C ARG A 111 -3.25 9.68 15.28
N PHE A 112 -3.47 10.97 15.12
CA PHE A 112 -3.46 11.89 16.26
C PHE A 112 -4.90 12.11 16.70
N THR A 113 -5.21 11.73 17.93
CA THR A 113 -6.59 11.73 18.44
C THR A 113 -6.87 12.93 19.34
N CYS A 114 -8.10 13.42 19.27
CA CYS A 114 -8.60 14.52 20.10
C CYS A 114 -9.67 14.06 21.11
N SER A 115 -10.15 12.81 21.01
CA SER A 115 -11.05 12.18 21.98
C SER A 115 -10.68 10.71 22.16
N GLU A 116 -10.50 10.30 23.42
CA GLU A 116 -10.20 8.92 23.83
C GLU A 116 -11.12 8.53 25.00
N GLY A 117 -11.60 7.30 25.03
CA GLY A 117 -12.54 6.85 26.06
C GLY A 117 -12.01 6.84 27.50
N SER A 118 -10.70 6.98 27.69
CA SER A 118 -10.04 6.80 29.00
C SER A 118 -9.06 7.93 29.38
N ALA A 119 -8.82 8.92 28.50
CA ALA A 119 -7.84 9.98 28.72
C ALA A 119 -8.28 11.33 28.15
N TYR A 120 -7.66 12.42 28.62
CA TYR A 120 -7.74 13.72 27.97
C TYR A 120 -6.90 13.68 26.68
N ALA A 121 -7.53 13.47 25.55
CA ALA A 121 -6.81 13.45 24.27
C ALA A 121 -6.56 14.86 23.71
N THR A 122 -7.53 15.77 23.82
CA THR A 122 -7.32 17.21 23.58
C THR A 122 -6.58 17.82 24.77
N PRO A 123 -5.47 18.57 24.55
CA PRO A 123 -4.72 19.15 25.65
C PRO A 123 -5.56 20.12 26.51
N GLU A 124 -5.34 20.10 27.83
CA GLU A 124 -6.08 20.96 28.77
C GLU A 124 -5.88 22.47 28.47
N TRP A 125 -4.72 22.85 27.94
CA TRP A 125 -4.45 24.23 27.60
C TRP A 125 -5.38 24.74 26.47
N VAL A 126 -5.89 23.87 25.58
CA VAL A 126 -6.90 24.22 24.57
C VAL A 126 -8.22 24.65 25.25
N ARG A 127 -8.65 23.89 26.25
CA ARG A 127 -9.81 24.28 27.09
C ARG A 127 -9.56 25.59 27.80
N LYS A 128 -8.38 25.78 28.38
CA LYS A 128 -7.98 27.02 29.07
C LYS A 128 -7.91 28.22 28.14
N ALA A 129 -7.62 28.02 26.85
CA ALA A 129 -7.68 29.04 25.82
C ALA A 129 -9.13 29.48 25.48
N GLY A 130 -10.15 28.79 26.02
CA GLY A 130 -11.54 29.13 25.84
C GLY A 130 -12.33 28.24 24.89
N ALA A 131 -11.74 27.16 24.39
CA ALA A 131 -12.46 26.20 23.54
C ALA A 131 -13.64 25.61 24.30
N LYS A 132 -14.79 25.52 23.62
CA LYS A 132 -16.01 24.89 24.15
C LYS A 132 -15.89 23.37 24.12
N GLY A 133 -16.68 22.74 24.96
CA GLY A 133 -16.77 21.28 25.03
C GLY A 133 -17.75 20.85 26.10
N TYR A 134 -17.84 19.57 26.31
CA TYR A 134 -18.85 18.95 27.14
C TYR A 134 -18.19 18.06 28.19
N LEU A 135 -18.74 18.06 29.41
CA LEU A 135 -18.45 17.01 30.37
C LEU A 135 -19.27 15.78 29.98
N ILE A 136 -18.61 14.65 29.92
CA ILE A 136 -19.19 13.37 29.48
C ILE A 136 -18.90 12.24 30.47
N ASN A 137 -19.77 11.25 30.46
CA ASN A 137 -19.46 9.91 30.93
C ASN A 137 -19.35 9.00 29.70
N PRO A 138 -18.21 8.34 29.45
CA PRO A 138 -17.99 7.54 28.25
C PRO A 138 -19.10 6.53 28.00
N GLY A 139 -19.68 6.55 26.77
CA GLY A 139 -20.80 5.70 26.36
C GLY A 139 -22.15 6.03 27.00
N ARG A 140 -22.24 7.10 27.79
CA ARG A 140 -23.49 7.59 28.40
C ARG A 140 -23.86 9.01 28.01
N GLY A 141 -23.00 9.65 27.24
CA GLY A 141 -23.24 10.97 26.67
C GLY A 141 -22.85 12.13 27.57
N VAL A 142 -23.38 13.32 27.25
CA VAL A 142 -23.15 14.56 28.00
C VAL A 142 -23.79 14.47 29.37
N ALA A 143 -23.02 14.81 30.40
CA ALA A 143 -23.46 14.78 31.81
C ALA A 143 -22.80 15.97 32.56
N PRO A 144 -23.58 16.77 33.32
CA PRO A 144 -23.01 17.89 34.11
C PRO A 144 -22.00 17.44 35.16
N ASP A 145 -22.11 16.22 35.66
CA ASP A 145 -21.22 15.57 36.61
C ASP A 145 -20.22 14.62 35.92
N GLY A 146 -20.06 14.75 34.62
CA GLY A 146 -19.17 13.93 33.78
C GLY A 146 -17.72 14.00 34.26
N ARG A 147 -17.01 12.88 34.09
CA ARG A 147 -15.62 12.72 34.56
C ARG A 147 -14.58 13.11 33.51
N MET A 148 -15.01 13.28 32.26
CA MET A 148 -14.13 13.61 31.15
C MET A 148 -14.65 14.84 30.44
N TRP A 149 -13.73 15.59 29.82
CA TRP A 149 -14.08 16.70 28.97
C TRP A 149 -13.80 16.28 27.50
N GLU A 150 -14.83 16.34 26.69
CA GLU A 150 -14.74 16.19 25.24
C GLU A 150 -14.89 17.57 24.60
N VAL A 151 -13.99 17.90 23.68
CA VAL A 151 -14.06 19.17 22.97
C VAL A 151 -15.27 19.19 22.03
N ASP A 152 -15.86 20.37 21.80
CA ASP A 152 -16.78 20.58 20.68
C ASP A 152 -15.95 20.62 19.39
N PHE A 153 -16.12 19.60 18.55
CA PHE A 153 -15.35 19.45 17.32
C PHE A 153 -15.58 20.56 16.28
N ASP A 154 -16.59 21.40 16.46
CA ASP A 154 -16.86 22.59 15.65
C ASP A 154 -16.36 23.90 16.29
N ASP A 155 -15.81 23.85 17.49
CA ASP A 155 -15.37 25.06 18.18
C ASP A 155 -14.23 25.75 17.43
N PRO A 156 -14.34 27.05 17.12
CA PRO A 156 -13.34 27.75 16.32
C PRO A 156 -11.98 27.89 16.99
N ILE A 157 -11.92 27.95 18.33
CA ILE A 157 -10.65 27.99 19.07
C ILE A 157 -9.97 26.64 19.00
N PHE A 158 -10.73 25.56 19.18
CA PHE A 158 -10.19 24.21 19.00
C PHE A 158 -9.64 24.01 17.58
N LEU A 159 -10.39 24.36 16.55
CA LEU A 159 -9.97 24.20 15.15
C LEU A 159 -8.72 25.04 14.81
N ASP A 160 -8.61 26.26 15.36
CA ASP A 160 -7.40 27.09 15.20
C ASP A 160 -6.17 26.43 15.86
N LYS A 161 -6.31 25.94 17.10
CA LYS A 161 -5.21 25.26 17.79
C LYS A 161 -4.83 23.93 17.13
N LEU A 162 -5.82 23.19 16.64
CA LEU A 162 -5.60 21.97 15.87
C LEU A 162 -4.84 22.25 14.56
N ASP A 163 -5.17 23.32 13.86
CA ASP A 163 -4.44 23.74 12.64
C ASP A 163 -2.96 23.97 12.93
N HIS A 164 -2.62 24.66 14.02
CA HIS A 164 -1.23 24.87 14.44
C HIS A 164 -0.51 23.56 14.77
N PHE A 165 -1.18 22.66 15.48
CA PHE A 165 -0.64 21.32 15.75
C PHE A 165 -0.37 20.54 14.46
N LEU A 166 -1.34 20.50 13.54
CA LEU A 166 -1.22 19.81 12.27
C LEU A 166 -0.12 20.41 11.39
N ALA A 167 0.06 21.72 11.42
CA ALA A 167 1.17 22.40 10.72
C ALA A 167 2.54 21.94 11.27
N ALA A 168 2.68 21.84 12.59
CA ALA A 168 3.91 21.34 13.22
C ALA A 168 4.16 19.87 12.90
N ALA A 169 3.12 19.04 12.90
CA ALA A 169 3.20 17.62 12.52
C ALA A 169 3.57 17.46 11.03
N ALA A 170 2.97 18.28 10.15
CA ALA A 170 3.27 18.25 8.72
C ALA A 170 4.71 18.69 8.41
N ALA A 171 5.20 19.74 9.08
CA ALA A 171 6.60 20.15 8.94
C ALA A 171 7.60 19.03 9.25
N ARG A 172 7.18 18.04 10.03
CA ARG A 172 8.00 16.90 10.44
C ARG A 172 7.82 15.67 9.56
N TYR A 173 6.59 15.36 9.15
CA TYR A 173 6.23 14.06 8.59
C TYR A 173 5.73 14.12 7.14
N ASP A 174 5.31 15.30 6.62
CA ASP A 174 4.76 15.36 5.26
C ASP A 174 5.83 15.06 4.21
N GLY A 175 5.53 14.12 3.31
CA GLY A 175 6.44 13.69 2.26
C GLY A 175 7.61 12.80 2.73
N ASN A 176 7.66 12.41 4.00
CA ASN A 176 8.65 11.46 4.48
C ASN A 176 8.34 10.06 3.92
N PRO A 177 9.24 9.42 3.13
CA PRO A 177 9.00 8.11 2.53
C PRO A 177 8.85 6.97 3.54
N GLU A 178 9.25 7.19 4.79
CA GLU A 178 9.09 6.24 5.89
C GLU A 178 7.70 6.31 6.53
N VAL A 179 6.91 7.34 6.20
CA VAL A 179 5.52 7.49 6.63
C VAL A 179 4.59 6.99 5.53
N ALA A 180 3.87 5.91 5.81
CA ALA A 180 2.95 5.30 4.86
C ALA A 180 1.70 6.16 4.64
N PHE A 181 1.08 6.63 5.72
CA PHE A 181 -0.11 7.49 5.71
C PHE A 181 -0.39 8.10 7.09
N ILE A 182 -1.32 9.06 7.11
CA ILE A 182 -1.82 9.71 8.33
C ILE A 182 -3.34 9.71 8.30
N ASP A 183 -3.97 9.19 9.35
CA ASP A 183 -5.42 9.20 9.48
C ASP A 183 -5.93 10.60 9.88
N VAL A 184 -7.09 11.00 9.36
CA VAL A 184 -7.84 12.16 9.81
C VAL A 184 -8.49 11.81 11.15
N GLY A 185 -7.67 11.78 12.20
CA GLY A 185 -8.02 11.25 13.52
C GLY A 185 -8.51 12.30 14.53
N SER A 186 -8.71 13.55 14.11
CA SER A 186 -9.07 14.64 15.04
C SER A 186 -10.56 14.73 15.36
N PHE A 187 -11.41 13.94 14.72
CA PHE A 187 -12.85 13.92 14.95
C PHE A 187 -13.33 12.59 15.52
N GLY A 188 -14.11 12.68 16.58
CA GLY A 188 -14.81 11.55 17.19
C GLY A 188 -13.95 10.75 18.17
N THR A 189 -14.59 9.79 18.82
CA THR A 189 -13.94 8.87 19.76
C THR A 189 -12.87 8.08 19.02
N TRP A 190 -11.68 7.99 19.60
CA TRP A 190 -10.50 7.31 19.02
C TRP A 190 -10.07 7.85 17.65
N GLY A 191 -10.67 8.98 17.21
CA GLY A 191 -10.45 9.50 15.87
C GLY A 191 -11.14 8.69 14.76
N GLU A 192 -12.21 7.96 15.09
CA GLU A 192 -12.88 7.00 14.22
C GLU A 192 -14.16 7.56 13.58
N GLY A 193 -14.42 8.86 13.69
CA GLY A 193 -15.53 9.48 12.97
C GLY A 193 -16.88 9.41 13.68
N HIS A 194 -16.96 8.92 14.89
CA HIS A 194 -18.19 8.78 15.67
C HIS A 194 -18.04 9.27 17.11
N THR A 195 -19.16 9.49 17.80
CA THR A 195 -19.19 9.87 19.23
C THR A 195 -19.92 8.84 20.11
N TYR A 196 -20.12 7.61 19.60
CA TYR A 196 -20.90 6.58 20.29
C TYR A 196 -20.37 6.19 21.67
N SER A 197 -19.06 6.22 21.83
CA SER A 197 -18.42 5.88 23.10
C SER A 197 -18.08 7.10 23.96
N ALA A 198 -18.59 8.29 23.61
CA ALA A 198 -18.30 9.56 24.28
C ALA A 198 -19.59 10.39 24.49
N SER A 199 -19.71 11.55 23.85
CA SER A 199 -20.82 12.51 24.04
C SER A 199 -22.16 12.05 23.45
N LEU A 200 -22.18 11.15 22.51
CA LEU A 200 -23.33 10.75 21.69
C LEU A 200 -23.89 11.90 20.80
N LEU A 201 -23.20 13.03 20.73
CA LEU A 201 -23.66 14.16 19.93
C LEU A 201 -23.49 13.88 18.43
N PRO A 202 -24.54 14.06 17.63
CA PRO A 202 -24.42 13.98 16.17
C PRO A 202 -23.82 15.28 15.63
N TYR A 203 -22.74 15.16 14.90
CA TYR A 203 -22.15 16.28 14.17
C TYR A 203 -22.51 16.19 12.67
N SER A 204 -22.51 17.33 12.01
CA SER A 204 -22.90 17.42 10.59
C SER A 204 -21.79 16.93 9.65
N ALA A 205 -22.15 16.65 8.41
CA ALA A 205 -21.17 16.40 7.34
C ALA A 205 -20.19 17.58 7.14
N ALA A 206 -20.65 18.82 7.38
CA ALA A 206 -19.80 20.01 7.31
C ALA A 206 -18.68 20.00 8.37
N THR A 207 -18.92 19.44 9.54
CA THR A 207 -17.91 19.25 10.58
C THR A 207 -16.79 18.34 10.07
N ILE A 208 -17.14 17.19 9.53
CA ILE A 208 -16.16 16.23 8.97
C ILE A 208 -15.34 16.89 7.86
N ARG A 209 -15.98 17.62 6.96
CA ARG A 209 -15.29 18.32 5.87
C ARG A 209 -14.26 19.32 6.39
N ARG A 210 -14.58 20.09 7.45
CA ARG A 210 -13.60 21.01 8.07
C ARG A 210 -12.37 20.28 8.58
N HIS A 211 -12.54 19.14 9.24
CA HIS A 211 -11.42 18.33 9.70
C HIS A 211 -10.58 17.82 8.52
N ILE A 212 -11.20 17.29 7.48
CA ILE A 212 -10.51 16.87 6.24
C ILE A 212 -9.73 18.06 5.65
N ASP A 213 -10.35 19.23 5.57
CA ASP A 213 -9.73 20.43 4.99
C ASP A 213 -8.49 20.89 5.78
N LEU A 214 -8.52 20.81 7.12
CA LEU A 214 -7.37 21.13 7.97
C LEU A 214 -6.19 20.18 7.69
N TYR A 215 -6.45 18.86 7.57
CA TYR A 215 -5.40 17.93 7.19
C TYR A 215 -4.88 18.19 5.79
N LYS A 216 -5.74 18.38 4.79
CA LYS A 216 -5.35 18.70 3.41
C LYS A 216 -4.63 20.05 3.28
N LYS A 217 -4.95 21.03 4.14
CA LYS A 217 -4.24 22.30 4.23
C LYS A 217 -2.78 22.08 4.62
N ASN A 218 -2.50 21.18 5.54
CA ASN A 218 -1.19 21.00 6.12
C ASN A 218 -0.37 19.91 5.43
N PHE A 219 -0.95 18.74 5.15
CA PHE A 219 -0.28 17.60 4.50
C PHE A 219 -0.51 17.63 2.98
N LYS A 220 0.56 17.78 2.20
CA LYS A 220 0.51 17.92 0.73
C LYS A 220 0.95 16.67 0.00
N HIS A 221 1.82 15.86 0.61
CA HIS A 221 2.52 14.76 -0.03
C HIS A 221 2.19 13.41 0.59
N THR A 222 1.99 13.35 1.90
CA THR A 222 1.65 12.13 2.62
C THR A 222 0.19 11.75 2.38
N LEU A 223 -0.08 10.48 2.13
CA LEU A 223 -1.43 9.95 1.97
C LEU A 223 -2.23 10.17 3.26
N LEU A 224 -3.42 10.73 3.12
CA LEU A 224 -4.38 10.87 4.21
C LEU A 224 -5.45 9.78 4.13
N VAL A 225 -6.00 9.39 5.27
CA VAL A 225 -6.97 8.31 5.38
C VAL A 225 -8.23 8.79 6.09
N ALA A 226 -9.38 8.52 5.50
CA ALA A 226 -10.70 8.74 6.07
C ALA A 226 -11.19 7.46 6.73
N ASN A 227 -11.90 7.60 7.86
CA ASN A 227 -12.53 6.47 8.53
C ASN A 227 -13.93 6.22 7.92
N ASP A 228 -14.34 4.95 7.86
CA ASP A 228 -15.65 4.52 7.34
C ASP A 228 -16.83 5.11 8.14
N ASP A 229 -16.68 5.30 9.44
CA ASP A 229 -17.69 5.92 10.31
C ASP A 229 -17.93 7.42 10.04
N PHE A 230 -17.22 8.02 9.09
CA PHE A 230 -17.59 9.35 8.60
C PHE A 230 -19.01 9.39 8.02
N VAL A 231 -19.58 8.25 7.59
CA VAL A 231 -20.98 8.15 7.18
C VAL A 231 -21.96 7.99 8.34
N SER A 232 -21.47 7.70 9.55
CA SER A 232 -22.27 7.36 10.72
C SER A 232 -23.09 8.54 11.24
N GLN A 233 -24.01 8.26 12.17
CA GLN A 233 -24.82 9.25 12.88
C GLN A 233 -25.63 10.18 11.96
N GLY A 234 -26.12 9.65 10.83
CA GLY A 234 -26.99 10.36 9.88
C GLY A 234 -26.28 11.26 8.86
N ARG A 235 -24.94 11.23 8.81
CA ARG A 235 -24.17 12.07 7.87
C ARG A 235 -24.26 11.65 6.41
N GLY A 236 -24.48 10.33 6.15
CA GLY A 236 -24.61 9.80 4.79
C GLY A 236 -23.30 9.75 4.00
N LEU A 237 -23.40 9.33 2.74
CA LEU A 237 -22.26 9.08 1.86
C LEU A 237 -21.49 10.34 1.47
N GLU A 238 -22.09 11.51 1.53
CA GLU A 238 -21.48 12.77 1.07
C GLU A 238 -20.15 13.11 1.77
N THR A 239 -19.94 12.61 3.00
CA THR A 239 -18.69 12.78 3.73
C THR A 239 -17.56 11.96 3.16
N ILE A 240 -17.85 10.71 2.81
CA ILE A 240 -16.88 9.77 2.21
C ILE A 240 -16.61 10.12 0.75
N GLU A 241 -17.62 10.51 0.00
CA GLU A 241 -17.45 11.02 -1.37
C GLU A 241 -16.55 12.26 -1.38
N TYR A 242 -16.72 13.15 -0.42
CA TYR A 242 -15.85 14.32 -0.26
C TYR A 242 -14.40 13.89 0.07
N ALA A 243 -14.22 12.96 1.00
CA ALA A 243 -12.90 12.43 1.33
C ALA A 243 -12.21 11.83 0.09
N HIS A 244 -12.93 11.04 -0.70
CA HIS A 244 -12.42 10.47 -1.96
C HIS A 244 -12.05 11.57 -2.97
N GLN A 245 -12.90 12.58 -3.17
CA GLN A 245 -12.62 13.73 -4.06
C GLN A 245 -11.36 14.49 -3.64
N MET A 246 -11.09 14.56 -2.34
CA MET A 246 -9.88 15.17 -1.79
C MET A 246 -8.65 14.25 -1.87
N GLY A 247 -8.79 13.04 -2.42
CA GLY A 247 -7.71 12.06 -2.60
C GLY A 247 -7.31 11.32 -1.33
N LEU A 248 -8.21 11.21 -0.36
CA LEU A 248 -7.99 10.40 0.82
C LEU A 248 -8.21 8.92 0.50
N SER A 249 -7.58 8.06 1.29
CA SER A 249 -7.81 6.63 1.36
C SER A 249 -8.97 6.29 2.30
N LEU A 250 -9.39 5.03 2.34
CA LEU A 250 -10.41 4.51 3.25
C LEU A 250 -9.79 3.58 4.29
N ARG A 251 -10.14 3.78 5.56
CA ARG A 251 -9.99 2.79 6.63
C ARG A 251 -11.37 2.34 7.08
N ASP A 252 -11.57 1.04 7.16
CA ASP A 252 -12.71 0.45 7.88
C ASP A 252 -12.17 -0.27 9.11
N ASP A 253 -12.58 0.16 10.30
CA ASP A 253 -12.18 -0.39 11.60
C ASP A 253 -13.28 -1.24 12.27
N SER A 254 -14.33 -1.54 11.53
CA SER A 254 -15.47 -2.32 12.00
C SER A 254 -15.34 -3.85 11.82
N ILE A 255 -14.21 -4.32 11.26
CA ILE A 255 -14.07 -5.74 10.88
C ILE A 255 -14.04 -6.64 12.12
N LEU A 256 -14.97 -7.62 12.19
CA LEU A 256 -15.13 -8.59 13.27
C LEU A 256 -15.48 -7.97 14.64
N VAL A 257 -15.93 -6.71 14.68
CA VAL A 257 -16.44 -6.07 15.90
C VAL A 257 -17.75 -6.70 16.37
N GLN A 258 -18.52 -7.25 15.45
CA GLN A 258 -19.77 -7.97 15.70
C GLN A 258 -19.67 -9.39 15.14
N ALA A 259 -20.31 -10.35 15.84
CA ALA A 259 -20.37 -11.72 15.34
C ALA A 259 -21.48 -11.90 14.29
N GLY A 260 -21.32 -12.92 13.45
CA GLY A 260 -22.33 -13.36 12.46
C GLY A 260 -22.35 -12.52 11.20
N GLU A 261 -23.52 -12.34 10.61
CA GLU A 261 -23.70 -11.70 9.30
C GLU A 261 -23.25 -10.23 9.22
N ARG A 262 -22.96 -9.60 10.37
CA ARG A 262 -22.46 -8.24 10.48
C ARG A 262 -20.98 -8.18 10.87
N ALA A 263 -20.23 -9.18 10.51
CA ALA A 263 -18.79 -9.18 10.77
C ALA A 263 -18.04 -8.00 10.13
N TYR A 264 -18.61 -7.42 9.07
CA TYR A 264 -18.26 -6.12 8.48
C TYR A 264 -19.45 -5.57 7.70
N PHE A 265 -19.68 -4.27 7.71
CA PHE A 265 -20.93 -3.71 7.17
C PHE A 265 -20.75 -2.48 6.24
N HIS A 266 -19.53 -1.97 6.07
CA HIS A 266 -19.27 -0.83 5.19
C HIS A 266 -18.54 -1.21 3.88
N ALA A 267 -18.52 -2.48 3.49
CA ALA A 267 -17.88 -2.95 2.26
C ALA A 267 -18.37 -2.21 0.99
N PHE A 268 -19.59 -1.69 1.00
CA PHE A 268 -20.14 -0.89 -0.09
C PHE A 268 -19.42 0.43 -0.34
N LEU A 269 -18.59 0.91 0.58
CA LEU A 269 -17.74 2.09 0.41
C LEU A 269 -16.49 1.79 -0.41
N ALA A 270 -15.96 0.57 -0.32
CA ALA A 270 -14.68 0.19 -0.92
C ALA A 270 -14.58 0.47 -2.43
N PRO A 271 -15.64 0.26 -3.26
CA PRO A 271 -15.59 0.52 -4.70
C PRO A 271 -15.26 1.97 -5.08
N LEU A 272 -15.49 2.94 -4.20
CA LEU A 272 -15.09 4.32 -4.45
C LEU A 272 -13.56 4.49 -4.40
N PHE A 273 -12.84 3.66 -3.63
CA PHE A 273 -11.46 3.90 -3.25
C PHE A 273 -10.45 2.96 -3.88
N TRP A 274 -10.68 1.64 -3.80
CA TRP A 274 -9.64 0.64 -4.05
C TRP A 274 -8.98 0.71 -5.43
N THR A 275 -9.65 1.29 -6.43
CA THR A 275 -9.08 1.45 -7.79
C THR A 275 -8.03 2.54 -7.89
N THR A 276 -8.01 3.49 -6.96
CA THR A 276 -7.19 4.70 -7.03
C THR A 276 -6.31 4.96 -5.82
N VAL A 277 -6.74 4.49 -4.64
CA VAL A 277 -6.04 4.64 -3.36
C VAL A 277 -6.09 3.35 -2.56
N PRO A 278 -5.15 3.10 -1.63
CA PRO A 278 -5.19 1.92 -0.78
C PRO A 278 -6.45 1.86 0.08
N VAL A 279 -6.98 0.67 0.34
CA VAL A 279 -7.98 0.44 1.38
C VAL A 279 -7.30 -0.28 2.54
N ILE A 280 -7.56 0.20 3.75
CA ILE A 280 -7.00 -0.30 5.00
C ILE A 280 -8.10 -0.96 5.81
N LEU A 281 -7.92 -2.21 6.21
CA LEU A 281 -8.85 -2.89 7.11
C LEU A 281 -8.25 -3.03 8.51
N GLU A 282 -9.02 -2.60 9.50
CA GLU A 282 -8.70 -2.79 10.89
C GLU A 282 -9.69 -3.79 11.51
N SER A 283 -9.17 -4.96 11.89
CA SER A 283 -9.97 -5.89 12.67
C SER A 283 -10.02 -5.47 14.13
N GLU A 284 -11.08 -5.89 14.81
CA GLU A 284 -11.09 -5.81 16.27
C GLU A 284 -9.87 -6.53 16.87
N HIS A 285 -9.52 -6.19 18.10
CA HIS A 285 -8.48 -6.85 18.89
C HIS A 285 -8.63 -8.37 18.84
N TYR A 286 -7.65 -9.09 18.30
CA TYR A 286 -7.73 -10.54 18.07
C TYR A 286 -8.22 -11.31 19.29
N GLY A 287 -7.61 -11.10 20.45
CA GLY A 287 -7.99 -11.81 21.67
C GLY A 287 -9.39 -11.48 22.16
N MET A 288 -9.86 -10.25 21.98
CA MET A 288 -11.22 -9.84 22.36
C MET A 288 -12.26 -10.45 21.42
N SER A 289 -12.04 -10.36 20.12
CA SER A 289 -12.90 -10.94 19.09
C SER A 289 -13.00 -12.46 19.26
N LYS A 290 -11.87 -13.12 19.49
CA LYS A 290 -11.80 -14.56 19.79
C LYS A 290 -12.62 -14.94 21.03
N ASN A 291 -12.43 -14.21 22.14
CA ASN A 291 -13.12 -14.49 23.40
C ASN A 291 -14.64 -14.31 23.32
N ARG A 292 -15.13 -13.44 22.43
CA ARG A 292 -16.55 -13.24 22.15
C ARG A 292 -17.10 -14.22 21.11
N GLY A 293 -16.26 -15.04 20.49
CA GLY A 293 -16.63 -15.93 19.39
C GLY A 293 -16.88 -15.22 18.05
N ALA A 294 -16.54 -13.93 17.94
CA ALA A 294 -16.68 -13.19 16.68
C ALA A 294 -15.60 -13.55 15.66
N TRP A 295 -14.41 -13.94 16.11
CA TRP A 295 -13.31 -14.33 15.24
C TRP A 295 -13.58 -15.63 14.44
N GLY A 296 -14.26 -16.61 15.06
CA GLY A 296 -14.45 -17.93 14.45
C GLY A 296 -13.11 -18.61 14.11
N ASP A 297 -12.96 -18.99 12.85
CA ASP A 297 -11.72 -19.49 12.25
C ASP A 297 -10.90 -18.41 11.50
N GLY A 298 -11.41 -17.17 11.51
CA GLY A 298 -10.81 -16.03 10.82
C GLY A 298 -11.10 -15.96 9.32
N SER A 299 -11.86 -16.89 8.75
CA SER A 299 -12.21 -16.89 7.32
C SER A 299 -12.97 -15.63 6.89
N LEU A 300 -13.78 -15.06 7.79
CA LEU A 300 -14.46 -13.79 7.54
C LEU A 300 -13.49 -12.61 7.38
N TYR A 301 -12.30 -12.66 8.01
CA TYR A 301 -11.29 -11.63 7.80
C TYR A 301 -10.69 -11.73 6.40
N LEU A 302 -10.38 -12.93 5.94
CA LEU A 302 -9.95 -13.14 4.55
C LEU A 302 -11.03 -12.70 3.56
N GLN A 303 -12.30 -13.03 3.82
CA GLN A 303 -13.41 -12.59 2.98
C GLN A 303 -13.52 -11.05 2.95
N ALA A 304 -13.39 -10.36 4.08
CA ALA A 304 -13.37 -8.90 4.12
C ALA A 304 -12.23 -8.34 3.27
N ILE A 305 -11.02 -8.89 3.37
CA ILE A 305 -9.87 -8.50 2.56
C ILE A 305 -10.17 -8.61 1.06
N GLU A 306 -10.85 -9.68 0.65
CA GLU A 306 -11.26 -9.90 -0.74
C GLU A 306 -12.34 -8.88 -1.17
N ASP A 307 -13.40 -8.70 -0.38
CA ASP A 307 -14.55 -7.87 -0.72
C ASP A 307 -14.22 -6.37 -0.76
N TYR A 308 -13.29 -5.92 0.10
CA TYR A 308 -12.80 -4.54 0.11
C TYR A 308 -11.66 -4.28 -0.87
N HIS A 309 -11.12 -5.28 -1.55
CA HIS A 309 -9.88 -5.14 -2.31
C HIS A 309 -8.77 -4.50 -1.47
N ALA A 310 -8.56 -5.01 -0.26
CA ALA A 310 -7.72 -4.38 0.73
C ALA A 310 -6.24 -4.36 0.35
N SER A 311 -5.61 -3.20 0.52
CA SER A 311 -4.16 -3.05 0.39
C SER A 311 -3.45 -3.36 1.70
N TYR A 312 -4.04 -2.98 2.83
CA TYR A 312 -3.50 -3.23 4.16
C TYR A 312 -4.52 -3.96 5.03
N ALA A 313 -4.02 -4.86 5.88
CA ALA A 313 -4.78 -5.51 6.94
C ALA A 313 -4.05 -5.31 8.27
N THR A 314 -4.79 -5.05 9.34
CA THR A 314 -4.15 -4.78 10.62
C THR A 314 -4.16 -5.98 11.55
N VAL A 315 -3.16 -6.01 12.41
CA VAL A 315 -3.16 -6.83 13.63
C VAL A 315 -3.23 -5.87 14.80
N HIS A 316 -4.35 -5.91 15.50
CA HIS A 316 -4.58 -5.09 16.67
C HIS A 316 -4.49 -5.95 17.91
N TRP A 317 -3.55 -5.65 18.81
CA TRP A 317 -3.21 -6.42 19.99
C TRP A 317 -2.84 -7.90 19.69
N TYR A 318 -2.09 -8.50 20.57
CA TYR A 318 -1.72 -9.92 20.56
C TYR A 318 -1.05 -10.42 19.26
N PRO A 319 -0.12 -9.67 18.62
CA PRO A 319 0.46 -10.07 17.34
C PRO A 319 1.18 -11.43 17.39
N ARG A 320 1.84 -11.75 18.51
CA ARG A 320 2.51 -13.03 18.68
C ARG A 320 1.55 -14.18 18.86
N GLU A 321 0.45 -13.97 19.61
CA GLU A 321 -0.61 -14.96 19.75
C GLU A 321 -1.30 -15.20 18.42
N PHE A 322 -1.65 -14.13 17.69
CA PHE A 322 -2.21 -14.21 16.35
C PHE A 322 -1.29 -14.96 15.40
N LEU A 323 0.01 -14.64 15.36
CA LEU A 323 0.98 -15.33 14.53
C LEU A 323 1.05 -16.83 14.85
N LYS A 324 1.06 -17.18 16.13
CA LYS A 324 1.14 -18.58 16.60
C LYS A 324 -0.12 -19.37 16.25
N GLU A 325 -1.28 -18.80 16.45
CA GLU A 325 -2.56 -19.52 16.34
C GLU A 325 -3.15 -19.48 14.92
N CYS A 326 -2.90 -18.40 14.17
CA CYS A 326 -3.51 -18.16 12.88
C CYS A 326 -2.51 -18.23 11.71
N ARG A 327 -1.35 -18.86 11.88
CA ARG A 327 -0.31 -18.92 10.84
C ARG A 327 -0.82 -19.40 9.47
N PRO A 328 -1.63 -20.44 9.34
CA PRO A 328 -2.17 -20.86 8.05
C PRO A 328 -3.06 -19.80 7.40
N LEU A 329 -3.87 -19.08 8.17
CA LEU A 329 -4.69 -17.99 7.69
C LEU A 329 -3.83 -16.79 7.23
N ILE A 330 -2.80 -16.44 8.01
CA ILE A 330 -1.85 -15.37 7.65
C ILE A 330 -1.17 -15.69 6.32
N ASP A 331 -0.73 -16.94 6.13
CA ASP A 331 -0.11 -17.36 4.87
C ASP A 331 -1.09 -17.28 3.69
N GLN A 332 -2.36 -17.66 3.86
CA GLN A 332 -3.40 -17.50 2.85
C GLN A 332 -3.66 -16.02 2.53
N ILE A 333 -3.79 -15.18 3.55
CA ILE A 333 -3.96 -13.74 3.38
C ILE A 333 -2.78 -13.13 2.62
N ASN A 334 -1.55 -13.54 2.90
CA ASN A 334 -0.36 -13.05 2.21
C ASN A 334 -0.32 -13.37 0.70
N LEU A 335 -1.10 -14.34 0.24
CA LEU A 335 -1.23 -14.62 -1.19
C LEU A 335 -2.21 -13.66 -1.89
N ARG A 336 -3.03 -12.94 -1.11
CA ARG A 336 -4.12 -12.13 -1.63
C ARG A 336 -4.01 -10.65 -1.28
N LEU A 337 -3.62 -10.31 -0.07
CA LEU A 337 -3.57 -8.94 0.45
C LEU A 337 -2.71 -8.03 -0.43
N GLY A 338 -3.26 -6.88 -0.80
CA GLY A 338 -2.60 -5.94 -1.69
C GLY A 338 -2.45 -6.48 -3.10
N TYR A 339 -1.31 -6.27 -3.71
CA TYR A 339 -0.99 -6.77 -5.04
C TYR A 339 0.09 -7.87 -5.00
N ARG A 340 -0.04 -8.83 -5.92
CA ARG A 340 0.91 -9.93 -6.07
C ARG A 340 1.21 -10.17 -7.54
N LEU A 341 2.29 -9.55 -8.02
CA LEU A 341 2.66 -9.60 -9.43
C LEU A 341 3.35 -10.91 -9.76
N GLN A 342 2.69 -11.75 -10.55
CA GLN A 342 3.20 -13.05 -10.99
C GLN A 342 3.65 -12.97 -12.45
N LEU A 343 4.89 -13.36 -12.71
CA LEU A 343 5.40 -13.61 -14.06
C LEU A 343 5.03 -15.03 -14.45
N LEU A 344 4.09 -15.17 -15.39
CA LEU A 344 3.60 -16.48 -15.84
C LEU A 344 4.49 -17.10 -16.93
N GLU A 345 5.03 -16.25 -17.80
CA GLU A 345 5.93 -16.62 -18.87
C GLU A 345 6.90 -15.48 -19.13
N ALA A 346 8.12 -15.82 -19.50
CA ALA A 346 9.05 -14.91 -20.12
C ALA A 346 9.79 -15.61 -21.26
N SER A 347 10.08 -14.86 -22.36
CA SER A 347 10.79 -15.41 -23.49
C SER A 347 11.72 -14.36 -24.12
N TRP A 348 12.86 -14.82 -24.65
CA TRP A 348 13.85 -13.99 -25.35
C TRP A 348 14.64 -14.84 -26.35
N PRO A 349 15.35 -14.26 -27.34
CA PRO A 349 16.19 -15.03 -28.24
C PRO A 349 17.32 -15.70 -27.48
N ALA A 350 17.63 -16.95 -27.78
CA ALA A 350 18.78 -17.66 -27.20
C ALA A 350 20.09 -16.96 -27.58
N GLU A 351 20.14 -16.38 -28.79
CA GLU A 351 21.24 -15.58 -29.31
C GLU A 351 20.72 -14.33 -30.04
N MET A 352 21.39 -13.19 -29.87
CA MET A 352 21.13 -11.98 -30.62
C MET A 352 22.44 -11.32 -31.01
N HIS A 353 22.43 -10.60 -32.14
CA HIS A 353 23.56 -9.73 -32.54
C HIS A 353 23.52 -8.44 -31.73
N ARG A 354 24.69 -7.91 -31.41
CA ARG A 354 24.84 -6.72 -30.54
C ARG A 354 24.21 -5.45 -31.12
N ASP A 355 23.95 -5.39 -32.43
CA ASP A 355 23.30 -4.28 -33.10
C ASP A 355 21.77 -4.44 -33.22
N GLN A 356 21.21 -5.54 -32.73
CA GLN A 356 19.80 -5.82 -32.73
C GLN A 356 19.13 -5.41 -31.45
N PRO A 357 17.86 -4.97 -31.48
CA PRO A 357 17.09 -4.77 -30.24
C PRO A 357 16.78 -6.10 -29.57
N LEU A 358 16.75 -6.10 -28.23
CA LEU A 358 16.33 -7.26 -27.47
C LEU A 358 14.83 -7.50 -27.66
N ALA A 359 14.48 -8.57 -28.38
CA ALA A 359 13.11 -9.00 -28.59
C ALA A 359 12.67 -9.97 -27.49
N ALA A 360 12.21 -9.45 -26.37
CA ALA A 360 11.67 -10.24 -25.27
C ALA A 360 10.14 -10.17 -25.19
N GLY A 361 9.54 -11.20 -24.60
CA GLY A 361 8.11 -11.27 -24.33
C GLY A 361 7.85 -11.78 -22.93
N TYR A 362 6.67 -11.48 -22.39
CA TYR A 362 6.26 -11.98 -21.07
C TYR A 362 4.75 -11.88 -20.88
N GLN A 363 4.28 -12.67 -19.93
CA GLN A 363 2.91 -12.62 -19.43
C GLN A 363 2.92 -12.33 -17.95
N TRP A 364 2.13 -11.35 -17.54
CA TRP A 364 1.98 -10.96 -16.14
C TRP A 364 0.54 -11.15 -15.66
N ARG A 365 0.40 -11.37 -14.37
CA ARG A 365 -0.87 -11.40 -13.68
C ARG A 365 -0.75 -10.73 -12.32
N ASN A 366 -1.74 -9.95 -11.93
CA ASN A 366 -1.92 -9.58 -10.53
C ASN A 366 -2.79 -10.64 -9.84
N ALA A 367 -2.19 -11.42 -8.94
CA ALA A 367 -2.89 -12.42 -8.15
C ALA A 367 -3.40 -11.88 -6.81
N GLY A 368 -3.06 -10.63 -6.46
CA GLY A 368 -3.58 -9.94 -5.29
C GLY A 368 -4.98 -9.40 -5.48
N VAL A 369 -5.54 -8.83 -4.42
CA VAL A 369 -6.90 -8.26 -4.42
C VAL A 369 -6.94 -6.77 -4.78
N ALA A 370 -5.80 -6.06 -4.71
CA ALA A 370 -5.71 -4.63 -4.98
C ALA A 370 -4.78 -4.35 -6.16
N PRO A 371 -4.91 -3.19 -6.85
CA PRO A 371 -3.97 -2.78 -7.88
C PRO A 371 -2.59 -2.44 -7.27
N CYS A 372 -1.54 -2.54 -8.08
CA CYS A 372 -0.21 -2.07 -7.70
C CYS A 372 -0.16 -0.54 -7.76
N LEU A 373 -0.78 0.16 -6.80
CA LEU A 373 -0.90 1.61 -6.79
C LEU A 373 0.43 2.37 -6.88
N PRO A 374 1.54 1.89 -6.29
CA PRO A 374 2.84 2.51 -6.49
C PRO A 374 3.28 2.53 -7.96
N GLY A 375 2.76 1.62 -8.77
CA GLY A 375 3.14 1.46 -10.16
C GLY A 375 4.57 0.96 -10.34
N GLY A 376 4.99 0.92 -11.60
CA GLY A 376 6.34 0.52 -11.98
C GLY A 376 6.35 -0.16 -13.34
N TYR A 377 7.55 -0.36 -13.86
CA TYR A 377 7.79 -0.86 -15.20
C TYR A 377 8.62 -2.14 -15.14
N PRO A 378 8.24 -3.20 -15.87
CA PRO A 378 9.11 -4.36 -16.03
C PRO A 378 10.42 -3.98 -16.69
N ALA A 379 11.50 -4.58 -16.21
CA ALA A 379 12.81 -4.37 -16.78
C ALA A 379 13.58 -5.69 -16.89
N ILE A 380 14.18 -5.95 -18.04
CA ILE A 380 15.17 -7.00 -18.23
C ILE A 380 16.55 -6.40 -18.02
N THR A 381 17.32 -7.02 -17.13
CA THR A 381 18.71 -6.66 -16.88
C THR A 381 19.61 -7.79 -17.36
N LEU A 382 20.61 -7.46 -18.17
CA LEU A 382 21.69 -8.38 -18.56
C LEU A 382 22.88 -8.15 -17.65
N LYS A 383 23.39 -9.23 -17.05
CA LYS A 383 24.62 -9.17 -16.23
C LYS A 383 25.69 -10.05 -16.87
N ASP A 384 26.92 -9.54 -16.83
CA ASP A 384 28.13 -10.25 -17.29
C ASP A 384 28.57 -11.37 -16.34
N ALA A 385 29.61 -12.11 -16.73
CA ALA A 385 30.16 -13.20 -15.94
C ALA A 385 30.71 -12.76 -14.55
N LYS A 386 30.89 -11.46 -14.32
CA LYS A 386 31.32 -10.88 -13.03
C LYS A 386 30.15 -10.31 -12.23
N ASN A 387 28.90 -10.58 -12.63
CA ASN A 387 27.67 -10.00 -12.07
C ASN A 387 27.54 -8.48 -12.29
N GLY A 388 28.36 -7.89 -13.15
CA GLY A 388 28.24 -6.49 -13.54
C GLY A 388 27.02 -6.28 -14.45
N ILE A 389 26.26 -5.20 -14.21
CA ILE A 389 25.14 -4.81 -15.09
C ILE A 389 25.73 -4.33 -16.43
N ALA A 390 25.44 -5.04 -17.49
CA ALA A 390 25.87 -4.72 -18.85
C ALA A 390 24.80 -3.99 -19.67
N GLY A 391 23.50 -4.21 -19.35
CA GLY A 391 22.40 -3.53 -19.99
C GLY A 391 21.11 -3.65 -19.18
N VAL A 392 20.24 -2.64 -19.29
CA VAL A 392 18.91 -2.62 -18.68
C VAL A 392 17.91 -2.19 -19.75
N PHE A 393 16.88 -3.00 -19.94
CA PHE A 393 15.83 -2.79 -20.94
C PHE A 393 14.49 -2.64 -20.19
N VAL A 394 13.87 -1.49 -20.27
CA VAL A 394 12.63 -1.15 -19.55
C VAL A 394 11.45 -1.14 -20.50
N ASP A 395 10.39 -1.85 -20.16
CA ASP A 395 9.10 -1.74 -20.87
C ASP A 395 8.31 -0.55 -20.33
N GLU A 396 8.49 0.62 -20.89
CA GLU A 396 7.77 1.82 -20.49
C GLU A 396 6.30 1.85 -20.92
N GLU A 397 5.86 0.91 -21.74
CA GLU A 397 4.47 0.80 -22.19
C GLU A 397 3.60 0.04 -21.17
N LEU A 398 4.21 -0.78 -20.30
CA LEU A 398 3.50 -1.48 -19.23
C LEU A 398 3.78 -0.81 -17.88
N ASP A 399 2.91 0.07 -17.44
CA ASP A 399 2.81 0.38 -16.02
C ASP A 399 2.00 -0.72 -15.32
N VAL A 400 2.63 -1.43 -14.36
CA VAL A 400 1.98 -2.54 -13.64
C VAL A 400 0.76 -2.10 -12.82
N ARG A 401 0.57 -0.79 -12.61
CA ARG A 401 -0.64 -0.21 -12.05
C ARG A 401 -1.89 -0.54 -12.86
N ASN A 402 -1.71 -0.70 -14.17
CA ASN A 402 -2.79 -0.99 -15.12
C ASN A 402 -3.09 -2.49 -15.27
N LEU A 403 -2.40 -3.36 -14.53
CA LEU A 403 -2.72 -4.77 -14.54
C LEU A 403 -4.10 -4.99 -13.89
N PRO A 404 -4.97 -5.80 -14.52
CA PRO A 404 -6.31 -6.03 -13.99
C PRO A 404 -6.24 -6.74 -12.62
N VAL A 405 -7.24 -6.46 -11.79
CA VAL A 405 -7.50 -7.14 -10.53
C VAL A 405 -8.67 -8.10 -10.74
N GLY A 406 -8.57 -9.30 -10.20
CA GLY A 406 -9.66 -10.29 -10.26
C GLY A 406 -10.80 -9.94 -9.32
N PRO A 407 -11.99 -10.53 -9.51
CA PRO A 407 -13.07 -10.42 -8.56
C PRO A 407 -12.70 -11.10 -7.22
N PRO A 408 -13.41 -10.81 -6.13
CA PRO A 408 -13.19 -11.47 -4.84
C PRO A 408 -13.04 -12.99 -4.96
N GLY A 409 -12.06 -13.55 -4.28
CA GLY A 409 -11.74 -14.98 -4.28
C GLY A 409 -11.02 -15.49 -5.54
N LYS A 410 -10.74 -14.65 -6.54
CA LYS A 410 -10.09 -15.06 -7.79
C LYS A 410 -8.97 -14.12 -8.18
N ALA A 411 -7.84 -14.68 -8.60
CA ALA A 411 -6.81 -13.92 -9.28
C ALA A 411 -7.28 -13.47 -10.67
N ALA A 412 -6.74 -12.36 -11.16
CA ALA A 412 -6.97 -11.95 -12.55
C ALA A 412 -6.47 -13.03 -13.51
N THR A 413 -7.24 -13.32 -14.57
CA THR A 413 -6.93 -14.41 -15.52
C THR A 413 -5.99 -13.98 -16.63
N VAL A 414 -6.07 -12.72 -17.03
CA VAL A 414 -5.22 -12.17 -18.11
C VAL A 414 -4.59 -10.90 -17.63
N THR A 415 -3.33 -10.76 -17.92
CA THR A 415 -2.61 -9.57 -17.61
C THR A 415 -2.20 -8.85 -18.87
N ARG A 416 -1.08 -9.08 -19.36
CA ARG A 416 -0.61 -8.54 -20.62
C ARG A 416 0.31 -9.55 -21.26
N GLU A 417 0.10 -9.79 -22.52
CA GLU A 417 1.06 -10.46 -23.37
C GLU A 417 1.86 -9.41 -24.14
N ALA A 418 3.15 -9.33 -23.93
CA ALA A 418 4.03 -8.68 -24.87
C ALA A 418 4.45 -9.72 -25.91
N LYS A 419 3.79 -9.74 -27.05
CA LYS A 419 4.18 -10.63 -28.15
C LYS A 419 5.20 -9.92 -29.05
N THR A 420 6.39 -10.46 -29.07
CA THR A 420 7.47 -10.01 -29.95
C THR A 420 7.40 -10.69 -31.32
N THR A 421 6.32 -10.57 -32.04
CA THR A 421 6.17 -11.35 -33.28
C THR A 421 5.92 -10.55 -34.53
N SER A 422 6.13 -9.26 -34.57
CA SER A 422 6.20 -8.55 -35.85
C SER A 422 6.95 -7.24 -35.72
N GLN A 423 7.38 -6.73 -36.88
CA GLN A 423 8.08 -5.45 -37.02
C GLN A 423 7.31 -4.23 -36.44
N GLU A 424 6.10 -4.41 -35.95
CA GLU A 424 5.22 -3.34 -35.46
C GLU A 424 5.12 -3.26 -33.93
N SER A 425 5.49 -4.28 -33.18
CA SER A 425 5.50 -4.24 -31.71
C SER A 425 6.91 -4.05 -31.17
N ARG A 426 7.19 -2.89 -30.65
CA ARG A 426 8.40 -2.66 -29.84
C ARG A 426 8.11 -3.16 -28.42
N PRO A 427 8.58 -4.36 -28.03
CA PRO A 427 8.26 -4.93 -26.74
C PRO A 427 8.97 -4.22 -25.56
N PHE A 428 10.11 -3.61 -25.86
CA PHE A 428 10.87 -2.79 -24.94
C PHE A 428 11.35 -1.54 -25.62
N THR A 429 10.90 -0.39 -25.21
CA THR A 429 11.41 0.92 -25.66
C THR A 429 12.58 1.33 -24.77
N ALA A 430 13.46 0.45 -24.52
CA ALA A 430 14.60 0.82 -23.74
C ALA A 430 15.67 1.35 -24.63
N TRP A 431 16.07 2.56 -24.40
CA TRP A 431 17.37 3.04 -24.79
C TRP A 431 17.58 3.41 -26.26
N THR A 432 17.76 4.67 -26.45
CA THR A 432 18.27 5.30 -27.67
C THR A 432 19.74 4.96 -27.96
N LEU A 433 20.45 4.27 -27.05
CA LEU A 433 21.82 3.83 -27.32
C LEU A 433 21.82 2.48 -28.01
N PRO A 434 22.47 2.36 -29.17
CA PRO A 434 22.60 1.09 -29.87
C PRO A 434 23.24 0.04 -28.93
N PRO A 435 22.72 -1.19 -28.87
CA PRO A 435 23.33 -2.29 -28.10
C PRO A 435 24.83 -2.49 -28.37
N ALA A 436 25.25 -2.22 -29.61
CA ALA A 436 26.65 -2.27 -30.02
C ALA A 436 27.61 -1.41 -29.17
N THR A 437 27.13 -0.35 -28.51
CA THR A 437 27.99 0.51 -27.68
C THR A 437 28.12 0.01 -26.27
N ILE A 438 27.25 -0.90 -25.80
CA ILE A 438 27.16 -1.35 -24.41
C ILE A 438 27.49 -2.83 -24.28
N LEU A 439 26.89 -3.68 -25.11
CA LEU A 439 27.04 -5.14 -25.03
C LEU A 439 28.25 -5.61 -25.85
N LYS A 440 29.15 -6.34 -25.20
CA LYS A 440 30.23 -7.07 -25.87
C LYS A 440 29.77 -8.47 -26.21
N PRO A 441 30.35 -9.12 -27.25
CA PRO A 441 30.08 -10.53 -27.49
C PRO A 441 30.39 -11.39 -26.27
N GLY A 442 29.47 -12.33 -25.96
CA GLY A 442 29.62 -13.21 -24.80
C GLY A 442 28.27 -13.69 -24.26
N THR A 443 28.31 -14.47 -23.20
CA THR A 443 27.12 -14.97 -22.51
C THR A 443 26.79 -14.06 -21.33
N TYR A 444 25.52 -13.70 -21.22
CA TYR A 444 24.96 -12.88 -20.17
C TYR A 444 23.83 -13.60 -19.45
N THR A 445 23.71 -13.36 -18.17
CA THR A 445 22.52 -13.80 -17.41
C THR A 445 21.39 -12.80 -17.57
N VAL A 446 20.17 -13.32 -17.74
CA VAL A 446 18.94 -12.56 -17.92
C VAL A 446 18.19 -12.47 -16.60
N TRP A 447 17.88 -11.25 -16.19
CA TRP A 447 17.19 -10.94 -14.94
C TRP A 447 15.95 -10.10 -15.20
N ILE A 448 14.90 -10.35 -14.43
CA ILE A 448 13.65 -9.56 -14.44
C ILE A 448 13.50 -8.77 -13.16
N SER A 449 12.94 -7.57 -13.25
CA SER A 449 12.55 -6.74 -12.12
C SER A 449 11.38 -5.84 -12.48
N ILE A 450 10.73 -5.26 -11.47
CA ILE A 450 9.75 -4.17 -11.64
C ILE A 450 10.21 -2.98 -10.81
N GLY A 451 10.23 -1.80 -11.44
CA GLY A 451 10.71 -0.60 -10.76
C GLY A 451 10.51 0.70 -11.53
N SER A 452 11.45 1.62 -11.38
CA SER A 452 11.38 2.94 -12.02
C SER A 452 11.59 2.87 -13.54
N ARG A 453 11.32 3.97 -14.24
CA ARG A 453 11.64 4.14 -15.67
C ARG A 453 13.13 4.01 -15.99
N THR A 454 13.99 4.12 -15.00
CA THR A 454 15.44 3.90 -15.16
C THR A 454 15.85 2.44 -14.91
N GLY A 455 14.89 1.53 -14.67
CA GLY A 455 15.13 0.12 -14.37
C GLY A 455 15.66 -0.14 -12.95
N THR A 456 15.58 0.86 -12.05
CA THR A 456 15.89 0.64 -10.64
C THR A 456 14.77 -0.16 -9.99
N PRO A 457 15.01 -1.38 -9.49
CA PRO A 457 13.97 -2.23 -8.92
C PRO A 457 13.34 -1.61 -7.67
N LYS A 458 12.03 -1.79 -7.52
CA LYS A 458 11.27 -1.29 -6.36
C LYS A 458 10.33 -2.33 -5.77
N ILE A 459 9.84 -3.26 -6.60
CA ILE A 459 8.81 -4.24 -6.25
C ILE A 459 9.46 -5.61 -6.06
N ALA A 460 9.24 -6.23 -4.92
CA ALA A 460 9.58 -7.62 -4.70
C ALA A 460 8.59 -8.53 -5.43
N LEU A 461 9.11 -9.53 -6.13
CA LEU A 461 8.34 -10.55 -6.84
C LEU A 461 8.36 -11.88 -6.10
N PRO A 462 7.33 -12.72 -6.25
CA PRO A 462 7.28 -14.04 -5.62
C PRO A 462 8.12 -15.07 -6.40
N LEU A 463 9.37 -14.73 -6.70
CA LEU A 463 10.30 -15.54 -7.49
C LEU A 463 11.54 -15.90 -6.68
N ASP A 464 12.16 -17.01 -7.02
CA ASP A 464 13.48 -17.42 -6.49
C ASP A 464 14.63 -16.73 -7.22
N ASN A 465 15.86 -16.99 -6.74
CA ASN A 465 17.12 -16.54 -7.34
C ASN A 465 17.24 -15.00 -7.45
N GLU A 466 16.86 -14.30 -6.38
CA GLU A 466 17.04 -12.86 -6.26
C GLU A 466 18.52 -12.50 -6.03
N ASP A 467 18.94 -11.37 -6.60
CA ASP A 467 20.32 -10.84 -6.45
C ASP A 467 20.54 -10.00 -5.17
N GLY A 468 19.56 -9.91 -4.29
CA GLY A 468 19.56 -9.01 -3.12
C GLY A 468 19.15 -7.56 -3.44
N GLN A 469 18.82 -7.27 -4.71
CA GLN A 469 18.37 -5.94 -5.18
C GLN A 469 17.06 -6.02 -5.97
N ARG A 470 16.21 -7.01 -5.69
CA ARG A 470 14.91 -7.24 -6.35
C ARG A 470 15.01 -7.49 -7.85
N ARG A 471 16.14 -8.07 -8.33
CA ARG A 471 16.25 -8.68 -9.65
C ARG A 471 16.25 -10.18 -9.51
N TYR A 472 15.52 -10.87 -10.39
CA TYR A 472 15.29 -12.31 -10.33
C TYR A 472 15.85 -12.97 -11.59
N ARG A 473 16.76 -13.93 -11.43
CA ARG A 473 17.41 -14.61 -12.56
C ARG A 473 16.41 -15.50 -13.29
N LEU A 474 16.33 -15.36 -14.61
CA LEU A 474 15.48 -16.17 -15.49
C LEU A 474 16.27 -17.19 -16.33
N GLY A 475 17.47 -16.85 -16.78
CA GLY A 475 18.26 -17.70 -17.66
C GLY A 475 19.48 -16.99 -18.23
N GLU A 476 19.83 -17.33 -19.46
CA GLU A 476 21.01 -16.80 -20.16
C GLU A 476 20.66 -16.42 -21.61
N ILE A 477 21.46 -15.50 -22.17
CA ILE A 477 21.43 -15.09 -23.57
C ILE A 477 22.86 -14.97 -24.08
N ARG A 478 23.07 -15.36 -25.34
CA ARG A 478 24.34 -15.13 -26.05
C ARG A 478 24.25 -13.85 -26.89
N ILE A 479 25.25 -13.00 -26.78
CA ILE A 479 25.44 -11.85 -27.63
C ILE A 479 26.53 -12.18 -28.64
N ALA A 480 26.18 -12.18 -29.91
CA ALA A 480 27.09 -12.35 -31.05
C ALA A 480 27.60 -10.99 -31.58
N ASP A 481 28.66 -11.04 -32.40
CA ASP A 481 29.22 -9.87 -33.08
C ASP A 481 28.26 -9.24 -34.07
#